data_375157737b32e6d27baa4d58e8e8c4d0
#
_entry.id   375157737b32e6d27baa4d58e8e8c4d0
#
_cell.length_a   1.000
_cell.length_b   1.000
_cell.length_c   1.000
_cell.angle_alpha   90.00
_cell.angle_beta   90.00
_cell.angle_gamma   90.00
#
_symmetry.space_group_name_H-M   'P 1'
#
loop_
_entity.id
_entity.type
_entity.pdbx_description
1 polymer ?
#
loop_
_entity_poly.entity_id
_entity_poly.type
_entity_poly.pdbx_seq_one_letter_code
_entity_poly.pdbx_strand_id
1 'polypeptide(L)'
;MASISRSALVPHSATQMFDLVEDVDRYKEFLPWCSDSAVLERQGDQVKASVTISKGGLSRSFTTLNRAQRGKMMEIRLVEGPFRRLDGYWRFQPLANDGSKVSLDLEFEFSNTLARIAFGRVFDELANRLVDSFVKRAREVYGT
;
A
#
# COMPACT_ATOMS: atom_id res chain seq x y z
N MET A 1 -13.86 -10.91 -8.41
CA MET A 1 -12.91 -9.79 -8.20
C MET A 1 -13.28 -9.04 -6.94
N ALA A 2 -12.29 -8.71 -6.13
CA ALA A 2 -12.51 -7.95 -4.91
C ALA A 2 -12.06 -6.51 -5.08
N SER A 3 -12.72 -5.60 -4.40
CA SER A 3 -12.33 -4.20 -4.40
C SER A 3 -12.39 -3.63 -3.00
N ILE A 4 -11.48 -2.69 -2.71
CA ILE A 4 -11.41 -2.00 -1.43
C ILE A 4 -11.35 -0.51 -1.71
N SER A 5 -12.14 0.25 -0.97
CA SER A 5 -12.14 1.71 -1.03
C SER A 5 -12.14 2.22 0.40
N ARG A 6 -11.06 2.88 0.80
CA ARG A 6 -10.88 3.40 2.15
C ARG A 6 -10.35 4.81 2.10
N SER A 7 -10.71 5.61 3.09
CA SER A 7 -10.17 6.95 3.23
C SER A 7 -10.08 7.36 4.68
N ALA A 8 -9.25 8.37 4.95
CA ALA A 8 -9.12 8.96 6.28
C ALA A 8 -8.73 10.43 6.14
N LEU A 9 -9.20 11.23 7.11
CA LEU A 9 -8.79 12.61 7.26
C LEU A 9 -7.68 12.65 8.30
N VAL A 10 -6.57 13.30 7.98
CA VAL A 10 -5.40 13.34 8.86
C VAL A 10 -4.88 14.76 9.04
N PRO A 11 -4.27 15.06 10.20
CA PRO A 11 -3.68 16.38 10.45
C PRO A 11 -2.29 16.56 9.84
N HIS A 12 -1.92 15.72 8.90
CA HIS A 12 -0.64 15.76 8.22
C HIS A 12 -0.85 16.19 6.77
N SER A 13 0.16 16.82 6.16
CA SER A 13 0.02 17.32 4.79
C SER A 13 -0.04 16.17 3.78
N ALA A 14 -0.57 16.48 2.58
CA ALA A 14 -0.62 15.51 1.50
C ALA A 14 0.78 14.99 1.15
N THR A 15 1.79 15.86 1.15
CA THR A 15 3.17 15.47 0.87
C THR A 15 3.74 14.56 1.96
N GLN A 16 3.46 14.86 3.22
CA GLN A 16 3.91 14.00 4.33
C GLN A 16 3.33 12.60 4.22
N MET A 17 2.04 12.49 3.92
CA MET A 17 1.39 11.20 3.77
C MET A 17 1.89 10.46 2.52
N PHE A 18 2.08 11.18 1.43
CA PHE A 18 2.65 10.61 0.21
C PHE A 18 4.05 10.01 0.47
N ASP A 19 4.89 10.75 1.18
CA ASP A 19 6.25 10.29 1.46
C ASP A 19 6.27 8.97 2.24
N LEU A 20 5.32 8.77 3.15
CA LEU A 20 5.21 7.51 3.88
C LEU A 20 4.80 6.36 2.95
N VAL A 21 3.86 6.60 2.07
CA VAL A 21 3.34 5.56 1.17
C VAL A 21 4.37 5.21 0.10
N GLU A 22 5.17 6.17 -0.35
CA GLU A 22 6.22 5.93 -1.33
C GLU A 22 7.40 5.13 -0.76
N ASP A 23 7.65 5.21 0.53
CA ASP A 23 8.81 4.62 1.20
C ASP A 23 8.59 3.13 1.49
N VAL A 24 8.56 2.32 0.45
CA VAL A 24 8.26 0.89 0.55
C VAL A 24 9.30 0.14 1.39
N ASP A 25 10.56 0.56 1.38
CA ASP A 25 11.61 -0.09 2.17
C ASP A 25 11.28 -0.15 3.66
N ARG A 26 10.45 0.75 4.15
CA ARG A 26 10.07 0.84 5.56
C ARG A 26 8.74 0.16 5.90
N TYR A 27 8.04 -0.36 4.92
CA TYR A 27 6.75 -1.06 5.16
C TYR A 27 6.91 -2.19 6.17
N LYS A 28 8.01 -2.90 6.11
CA LYS A 28 8.28 -4.01 7.04
C LYS A 28 8.39 -3.59 8.50
N GLU A 29 8.57 -2.28 8.76
CA GLU A 29 8.68 -1.76 10.11
C GLU A 29 7.33 -1.61 10.80
N PHE A 30 6.23 -1.47 10.03
CA PHE A 30 4.95 -1.13 10.65
C PHE A 30 3.71 -1.78 10.05
N LEU A 31 3.76 -2.28 8.81
CA LEU A 31 2.58 -2.92 8.22
C LEU A 31 2.37 -4.31 8.82
N PRO A 32 1.11 -4.65 9.16
CA PRO A 32 0.83 -5.99 9.70
C PRO A 32 1.20 -7.06 8.70
N TRP A 33 1.79 -8.12 9.18
CA TRP A 33 2.21 -9.31 8.40
C TRP A 33 3.24 -9.02 7.31
N CYS A 34 3.76 -7.82 7.20
CA CYS A 34 4.82 -7.51 6.24
C CYS A 34 6.17 -7.94 6.82
N SER A 35 6.69 -9.07 6.33
CA SER A 35 7.95 -9.63 6.80
C SER A 35 9.15 -9.06 6.06
N ASP A 36 8.94 -8.56 4.85
CA ASP A 36 9.98 -7.92 4.07
C ASP A 36 9.37 -6.96 3.06
N SER A 37 10.12 -5.93 2.72
CA SER A 37 9.74 -4.98 1.69
C SER A 37 11.00 -4.32 1.13
N ALA A 38 11.01 -4.04 -0.15
CA ALA A 38 12.19 -3.45 -0.80
C ALA A 38 11.80 -2.69 -2.06
N VAL A 39 12.47 -1.57 -2.27
CA VAL A 39 12.46 -0.88 -3.56
C VAL A 39 13.50 -1.60 -4.43
N LEU A 40 13.05 -2.15 -5.55
CA LEU A 40 13.91 -2.89 -6.47
C LEU A 40 14.55 -1.99 -7.52
N GLU A 41 13.81 -0.99 -7.98
CA GLU A 41 14.25 -0.09 -9.02
C GLU A 41 13.49 1.22 -8.92
N ARG A 42 14.20 2.30 -9.16
CA ARG A 42 13.61 3.64 -9.12
C ARG A 42 14.03 4.38 -10.38
N GLN A 43 13.04 4.83 -11.17
CA GLN A 43 13.30 5.50 -12.44
C GLN A 43 12.30 6.62 -12.63
N GLY A 44 12.75 7.87 -12.44
CA GLY A 44 11.87 9.03 -12.53
C GLY A 44 10.76 8.97 -11.49
N ASP A 45 9.53 9.03 -11.95
CA ASP A 45 8.33 8.95 -11.11
C ASP A 45 7.82 7.52 -10.91
N GLN A 46 8.58 6.53 -11.34
CA GLN A 46 8.22 5.12 -11.22
C GLN A 46 9.10 4.41 -10.20
N VAL A 47 8.46 3.56 -9.40
CA VAL A 47 9.15 2.73 -8.41
C VAL A 47 8.66 1.30 -8.56
N LYS A 48 9.60 0.39 -8.79
CA LYS A 48 9.31 -1.04 -8.78
C LYS A 48 9.65 -1.55 -7.38
N ALA A 49 8.68 -2.14 -6.70
CA ALA A 49 8.81 -2.53 -5.31
C ALA A 49 8.25 -3.92 -5.04
N SER A 50 8.84 -4.60 -4.07
CA SER A 50 8.41 -5.92 -3.64
C SER A 50 7.99 -5.89 -2.19
N VAL A 51 6.90 -6.59 -1.88
CA VAL A 51 6.40 -6.76 -0.52
C VAL A 51 6.17 -8.23 -0.27
N THR A 52 6.65 -8.71 0.90
CA THR A 52 6.44 -10.09 1.32
C THR A 52 5.52 -10.10 2.53
N ILE A 53 4.47 -10.90 2.45
CA ILE A 53 3.50 -11.05 3.52
C ILE A 53 3.63 -12.46 4.09
N SER A 54 3.72 -12.55 5.42
CA SER A 54 3.90 -13.80 6.11
C SER A 54 2.94 -13.91 7.28
N LYS A 55 2.24 -15.03 7.38
CA LYS A 55 1.36 -15.31 8.51
C LYS A 55 1.11 -16.82 8.60
N GLY A 56 1.24 -17.38 9.80
CA GLY A 56 0.89 -18.76 10.05
C GLY A 56 1.67 -19.78 9.23
N GLY A 57 2.96 -19.51 8.96
CA GLY A 57 3.79 -20.40 8.16
C GLY A 57 3.69 -20.17 6.66
N LEU A 58 2.76 -19.33 6.21
CA LEU A 58 2.64 -18.94 4.81
C LEU A 58 3.44 -17.67 4.56
N SER A 59 4.15 -17.64 3.42
CA SER A 59 4.89 -16.47 2.99
C SER A 59 4.73 -16.31 1.48
N ARG A 60 4.35 -15.11 1.04
CA ARG A 60 4.19 -14.79 -0.38
C ARG A 60 4.69 -13.39 -0.66
N SER A 61 5.39 -13.26 -1.77
CA SER A 61 5.88 -11.98 -2.26
C SER A 61 5.10 -11.56 -3.49
N PHE A 62 4.93 -10.27 -3.66
CA PHE A 62 4.41 -9.71 -4.89
C PHE A 62 5.15 -8.42 -5.21
N THR A 63 5.24 -8.13 -6.50
CA THR A 63 5.97 -6.97 -7.00
C THR A 63 5.00 -6.08 -7.76
N THR A 64 5.09 -4.79 -7.50
CA THR A 64 4.26 -3.79 -8.18
C THR A 64 5.13 -2.73 -8.82
N LEU A 65 4.58 -2.10 -9.86
CA LEU A 65 5.14 -0.89 -10.44
C LEU A 65 4.25 0.26 -9.97
N ASN A 66 4.83 1.18 -9.24
CA ASN A 66 4.12 2.32 -8.69
C ASN A 66 4.53 3.57 -9.45
N ARG A 67 3.54 4.27 -10.02
CA ARG A 67 3.76 5.53 -10.73
C ARG A 67 3.19 6.66 -9.89
N ALA A 68 4.02 7.63 -9.56
CA ALA A 68 3.68 8.67 -8.61
C ALA A 68 3.57 10.05 -9.24
N GLN A 69 2.62 10.83 -8.73
CA GLN A 69 2.62 12.28 -8.87
C GLN A 69 2.79 12.81 -7.46
N ARG A 70 3.96 13.31 -7.15
CA ARG A 70 4.36 13.64 -5.80
C ARG A 70 3.34 14.52 -5.07
N GLY A 71 2.91 14.06 -3.89
CA GLY A 71 1.97 14.78 -3.06
C GLY A 71 0.52 14.73 -3.54
N LYS A 72 0.24 14.01 -4.62
CA LYS A 72 -1.11 13.96 -5.22
C LYS A 72 -1.67 12.56 -5.32
N MET A 73 -0.93 11.66 -5.96
CA MET A 73 -1.41 10.30 -6.16
C MET A 73 -0.29 9.30 -6.43
N MET A 74 -0.61 8.03 -6.29
CA MET A 74 0.28 6.94 -6.66
C MET A 74 -0.54 5.82 -7.26
N GLU A 75 -0.30 5.49 -8.52
CA GLU A 75 -0.91 4.36 -9.20
C GLU A 75 -0.12 3.09 -8.90
N ILE A 76 -0.84 2.01 -8.64
CA ILE A 76 -0.24 0.70 -8.33
C ILE A 76 -0.66 -0.28 -9.41
N ARG A 77 0.32 -1.01 -9.99
CA ARG A 77 0.06 -2.07 -10.96
C ARG A 77 0.90 -3.29 -10.65
N LEU A 78 0.31 -4.45 -10.81
CA LEU A 78 0.99 -5.72 -10.59
C LEU A 78 2.07 -5.95 -11.65
N VAL A 79 3.25 -6.38 -11.20
CA VAL A 79 4.31 -6.91 -12.05
C VAL A 79 4.32 -8.44 -11.97
N GLU A 80 4.36 -8.97 -10.74
CA GLU A 80 4.28 -10.41 -10.50
C GLU A 80 3.77 -10.71 -9.10
N GLY A 81 3.19 -11.89 -8.91
CA GLY A 81 2.65 -12.30 -7.63
C GLY A 81 1.50 -13.29 -7.80
N PRO A 82 0.88 -13.71 -6.69
CA PRO A 82 -0.20 -14.70 -6.74
C PRO A 82 -1.55 -14.13 -7.19
N PHE A 83 -1.51 -13.11 -8.05
CA PHE A 83 -2.71 -12.42 -8.54
C PHE A 83 -2.80 -12.53 -10.05
N ARG A 84 -4.04 -12.63 -10.54
CA ARG A 84 -4.35 -12.40 -11.94
C ARG A 84 -4.38 -10.91 -12.23
N ARG A 85 -4.86 -10.14 -11.24
CA ARG A 85 -4.97 -8.70 -11.33
C ARG A 85 -4.75 -8.08 -9.95
N LEU A 86 -3.99 -7.01 -9.91
CA LEU A 86 -3.85 -6.16 -8.74
C LEU A 86 -3.52 -4.77 -9.25
N ASP A 87 -4.44 -3.84 -9.09
CA ASP A 87 -4.23 -2.46 -9.49
C ASP A 87 -5.09 -1.51 -8.66
N GLY A 88 -4.64 -0.29 -8.57
CA GLY A 88 -5.35 0.72 -7.82
C GLY A 88 -4.55 1.98 -7.72
N TYR A 89 -4.97 2.85 -6.81
CA TYR A 89 -4.24 4.09 -6.57
C TYR A 89 -4.55 4.69 -5.22
N TRP A 90 -3.53 5.36 -4.72
CA TRP A 90 -3.62 6.25 -3.58
C TRP A 90 -3.88 7.66 -4.08
N ARG A 91 -4.67 8.41 -3.33
CA ARG A 91 -4.87 9.84 -3.56
C ARG A 91 -4.60 10.60 -2.27
N PHE A 92 -3.99 11.77 -2.44
CA PHE A 92 -3.61 12.63 -1.31
C PHE A 92 -4.15 14.01 -1.61
N GLN A 93 -5.25 14.38 -0.96
CA GLN A 93 -5.94 15.63 -1.22
C GLN A 93 -5.65 16.63 -0.11
N PRO A 94 -5.00 17.77 -0.40
CA PRO A 94 -4.77 18.79 0.60
C PRO A 94 -6.08 19.37 1.14
N LEU A 95 -6.10 19.63 2.44
CA LEU A 95 -7.23 20.26 3.12
C LEU A 95 -6.73 21.51 3.85
N ALA A 96 -7.66 22.27 4.45
CA ALA A 96 -7.30 23.42 5.24
C ALA A 96 -6.43 23.03 6.45
N ASN A 97 -5.62 23.98 6.95
CA ASN A 97 -4.78 23.81 8.14
C ASN A 97 -3.71 22.72 8.00
N ASP A 98 -3.18 22.56 6.79
CA ASP A 98 -2.11 21.58 6.49
C ASP A 98 -2.49 20.11 6.73
N GLY A 99 -3.78 19.83 6.79
CA GLY A 99 -4.27 18.45 6.82
C GLY A 99 -4.46 17.90 5.43
N SER A 100 -4.82 16.62 5.35
CA SER A 100 -5.11 15.99 4.06
C SER A 100 -6.14 14.87 4.21
N LYS A 101 -6.74 14.51 3.08
CA LYS A 101 -7.54 13.31 2.95
C LYS A 101 -6.72 12.29 2.16
N VAL A 102 -6.53 11.12 2.77
CA VAL A 102 -5.82 9.99 2.15
C VAL A 102 -6.85 8.98 1.72
N SER A 103 -6.82 8.57 0.46
CA SER A 103 -7.76 7.57 -0.07
C SER A 103 -7.00 6.46 -0.78
N LEU A 104 -7.50 5.24 -0.64
CA LEU A 104 -6.99 4.08 -1.37
C LEU A 104 -8.15 3.37 -2.05
N ASP A 105 -8.02 3.18 -3.36
CA ASP A 105 -8.91 2.34 -4.15
C ASP A 105 -8.07 1.22 -4.74
N LEU A 106 -8.44 -0.02 -4.45
CA LEU A 106 -7.67 -1.19 -4.87
C LEU A 106 -8.61 -2.26 -5.41
N GLU A 107 -8.26 -2.83 -6.55
CA GLU A 107 -8.97 -3.98 -7.12
C GLU A 107 -7.99 -5.12 -7.29
N PHE A 108 -8.41 -6.34 -6.93
CA PHE A 108 -7.54 -7.50 -7.03
C PHE A 108 -8.31 -8.78 -7.27
N GLU A 109 -7.64 -9.74 -7.90
CA GLU A 109 -8.13 -11.06 -8.15
C GLU A 109 -6.96 -12.03 -8.08
N PHE A 110 -7.12 -13.13 -7.35
CA PHE A 110 -6.06 -14.13 -7.22
C PHE A 110 -5.90 -14.95 -8.49
N SER A 111 -4.69 -15.46 -8.72
CA SER A 111 -4.36 -16.17 -9.95
C SER A 111 -5.13 -17.48 -10.12
N ASN A 112 -5.52 -18.11 -9.01
CA ASN A 112 -6.31 -19.33 -9.01
C ASN A 112 -6.98 -19.55 -7.66
N THR A 113 -7.83 -20.60 -7.57
CA THR A 113 -8.57 -20.93 -6.36
C THR A 113 -7.63 -21.28 -5.19
N LEU A 114 -6.54 -21.99 -5.48
CA LEU A 114 -5.59 -22.39 -4.44
C LEU A 114 -4.91 -21.16 -3.82
N ALA A 115 -4.47 -20.22 -4.64
CA ALA A 115 -3.87 -18.97 -4.16
C ALA A 115 -4.88 -18.18 -3.31
N ARG A 116 -6.13 -18.14 -3.73
CA ARG A 116 -7.19 -17.46 -2.99
C ARG A 116 -7.43 -18.09 -1.62
N ILE A 117 -7.49 -19.42 -1.56
CA ILE A 117 -7.71 -20.13 -0.30
C ILE A 117 -6.51 -19.95 0.65
N ALA A 118 -5.31 -20.08 0.12
CA ALA A 118 -4.10 -20.03 0.93
C ALA A 118 -3.76 -18.62 1.42
N PHE A 119 -4.07 -17.60 0.63
CA PHE A 119 -3.53 -16.25 0.85
C PHE A 119 -4.60 -15.16 0.93
N GLY A 120 -5.80 -15.43 0.39
CA GLY A 120 -6.82 -14.41 0.22
C GLY A 120 -7.24 -13.70 1.50
N ARG A 121 -7.41 -14.45 2.58
CA ARG A 121 -7.86 -13.87 3.85
C ARG A 121 -6.83 -12.92 4.44
N VAL A 122 -5.56 -13.31 4.41
CA VAL A 122 -4.47 -12.49 4.93
C VAL A 122 -4.34 -11.22 4.12
N PHE A 123 -4.36 -11.35 2.80
CA PHE A 123 -4.27 -10.18 1.92
C PHE A 123 -5.46 -9.25 2.08
N ASP A 124 -6.66 -9.80 2.19
CA ASP A 124 -7.86 -8.99 2.40
C ASP A 124 -7.78 -8.20 3.71
N GLU A 125 -7.36 -8.84 4.78
CA GLU A 125 -7.19 -8.17 6.07
C GLU A 125 -6.12 -7.07 5.99
N LEU A 126 -4.99 -7.34 5.34
CA LEU A 126 -3.94 -6.34 5.17
C LEU A 126 -4.46 -5.14 4.38
N ALA A 127 -5.10 -5.39 3.24
CA ALA A 127 -5.60 -4.34 2.37
C ALA A 127 -6.61 -3.43 3.10
N ASN A 128 -7.48 -4.03 3.92
CA ASN A 128 -8.44 -3.27 4.71
C ASN A 128 -7.80 -2.44 5.82
N ARG A 129 -6.57 -2.77 6.22
CA ARG A 129 -5.85 -2.05 7.29
C ARG A 129 -4.78 -1.09 6.78
N LEU A 130 -4.56 -1.03 5.48
CA LEU A 130 -3.48 -0.21 4.94
C LEU A 130 -3.62 1.27 5.32
N VAL A 131 -4.77 1.88 5.07
CA VAL A 131 -4.97 3.30 5.38
C VAL A 131 -4.76 3.57 6.87
N ASP A 132 -5.36 2.76 7.74
CA ASP A 132 -5.22 2.93 9.18
C ASP A 132 -3.78 2.76 9.64
N SER A 133 -3.03 1.84 9.03
CA SER A 133 -1.63 1.62 9.35
C SER A 133 -0.77 2.83 9.00
N PHE A 134 -1.01 3.46 7.86
CA PHE A 134 -0.30 4.67 7.47
C PHE A 134 -0.70 5.87 8.35
N VAL A 135 -1.96 5.97 8.75
CA VAL A 135 -2.40 7.01 9.67
C VAL A 135 -1.67 6.89 11.01
N LYS A 136 -1.58 5.68 11.53
CA LYS A 136 -0.86 5.40 12.78
C LYS A 136 0.63 5.71 12.62
N ARG A 137 1.24 5.28 11.52
CA ARG A 137 2.65 5.53 11.26
C ARG A 137 2.96 7.03 11.16
N ALA A 138 2.06 7.81 10.57
CA ALA A 138 2.23 9.25 10.46
C ALA A 138 2.31 9.91 11.84
N ARG A 139 1.50 9.44 12.80
CA ARG A 139 1.59 9.94 14.18
C ARG A 139 2.93 9.61 14.81
N GLU A 140 3.46 8.44 14.55
CA GLU A 140 4.74 8.01 15.07
C GLU A 140 5.91 8.82 14.50
N VAL A 141 5.86 9.13 13.20
CA VAL A 141 6.95 9.80 12.49
C VAL A 141 6.87 11.33 12.60
N TYR A 142 5.66 11.87 12.46
CA TYR A 142 5.46 13.33 12.40
C TYR A 142 4.86 13.93 13.67
N GLY A 143 4.37 13.10 14.57
CA GLY A 143 3.65 13.54 15.77
C GLY A 143 2.16 13.78 15.48
N THR A 144 1.46 14.19 16.48
CA THR A 144 0.02 14.46 16.38
C THR A 144 -0.27 15.92 16.10
#